data_0df21f8f23c7f2b040181e898acf7876
#
_entry.id   0df21f8f23c7f2b040181e898acf7876
#
_cell.length_a   1.000
_cell.length_b   1.000
_cell.length_c   1.000
_cell.angle_alpha   90.00
_cell.angle_beta   90.00
_cell.angle_gamma   90.00
#
_symmetry.space_group_name_H-M   'P 1'
#
loop_
_entity.id
_entity.type
_entity.pdbx_description
1 polymer ?
#
loop_
_entity_poly.entity_id
_entity_poly.type
_entity_poly.pdbx_seq_one_letter_code
_entity_poly.pdbx_strand_id
1 'polypeptide(L)'
;RPLSFNILEAPVVASVRPSHITQRGGEYIEIDGGPFPSTGIMCMFTGADAVNASYISSTRITCETPSTPTTGPALLKVSIDGGFHYVGALAVTYHATPTLFGLEEIGASVIGGRPLKIKGRGFAYLREMGAPSPRCDFGFDAIPAVVEDDSTLLCGAPPVTHAHTHLVDVRLGRKRYLLPSSTNLTVKRFE
;
A
#
# COMPACT_ATOMS: atom_id res chain seq x y z
N ARG A 1 -8.39 -40.01 30.25
CA ARG A 1 -8.29 -39.60 28.82
C ARG A 1 -6.82 -39.42 28.51
N PRO A 2 -6.27 -40.07 27.47
CA PRO A 2 -4.90 -39.77 27.05
C PRO A 2 -4.82 -38.30 26.60
N LEU A 3 -3.75 -37.63 27.05
CA LEU A 3 -3.42 -36.29 26.58
C LEU A 3 -2.70 -36.45 25.24
N SER A 4 -3.21 -35.80 24.20
CA SER A 4 -2.54 -35.72 22.89
C SER A 4 -2.01 -34.30 22.68
N PHE A 5 -0.84 -34.20 22.11
CA PHE A 5 -0.24 -32.95 21.67
C PHE A 5 0.16 -33.07 20.21
N ASN A 6 0.07 -31.98 19.48
CA ASN A 6 0.49 -31.94 18.08
C ASN A 6 1.88 -31.30 17.99
N ILE A 7 2.79 -31.96 17.30
CA ILE A 7 4.07 -31.38 16.92
C ILE A 7 3.84 -30.68 15.55
N LEU A 8 4.00 -29.36 15.52
CA LEU A 8 3.94 -28.60 14.30
C LEU A 8 5.33 -28.52 13.69
N GLU A 9 5.41 -28.75 12.39
CA GLU A 9 6.63 -28.53 11.63
C GLU A 9 6.87 -27.02 11.50
N ALA A 10 8.11 -26.57 11.69
CA ALA A 10 8.47 -25.16 11.56
C ALA A 10 8.30 -24.73 10.10
N PRO A 11 7.53 -23.65 9.82
CA PRO A 11 7.29 -23.20 8.45
C PRO A 11 8.55 -22.55 7.87
N VAL A 12 8.74 -22.72 6.57
CA VAL A 12 9.69 -21.93 5.80
C VAL A 12 8.99 -20.65 5.35
N VAL A 13 9.56 -19.50 5.64
CA VAL A 13 9.06 -18.19 5.18
C VAL A 13 9.88 -17.79 3.97
N ALA A 14 9.29 -17.88 2.76
CA ALA A 14 10.03 -17.81 1.50
C ALA A 14 10.06 -16.40 0.90
N SER A 15 8.93 -15.71 0.87
CA SER A 15 8.83 -14.37 0.29
C SER A 15 7.71 -13.54 0.90
N VAL A 16 7.81 -12.22 0.73
CA VAL A 16 6.79 -11.24 1.16
C VAL A 16 6.51 -10.26 0.02
N ARG A 17 5.24 -9.89 -0.18
CA ARG A 17 4.81 -8.90 -1.18
C ARG A 17 3.64 -8.05 -0.67
N PRO A 18 3.72 -6.72 -0.79
CA PRO A 18 4.91 -5.95 -1.13
C PRO A 18 5.95 -5.99 0.01
N SER A 19 7.23 -5.80 -0.33
CA SER A 19 8.33 -5.66 0.64
C SER A 19 8.59 -4.21 1.05
N HIS A 20 7.99 -3.25 0.33
CA HIS A 20 8.01 -1.82 0.63
C HIS A 20 6.64 -1.40 1.14
N ILE A 21 6.57 -0.83 2.34
CA ILE A 21 5.34 -0.51 3.07
C ILE A 21 5.46 0.88 3.70
N THR A 22 4.33 1.49 4.09
CA THR A 22 4.38 2.81 4.75
C THR A 22 4.44 2.70 6.26
N GLN A 23 5.12 3.63 6.91
CA GLN A 23 5.18 3.73 8.37
C GLN A 23 3.80 3.91 9.04
N ARG A 24 2.77 4.35 8.29
CA ARG A 24 1.41 4.46 8.79
C ARG A 24 0.78 3.10 9.08
N GLY A 25 1.31 2.01 8.49
CA GLY A 25 0.74 0.68 8.59
C GLY A 25 -0.64 0.53 7.94
N GLY A 26 -1.35 -0.57 8.24
CA GLY A 26 -2.67 -0.89 7.70
C GLY A 26 -2.65 -1.31 6.22
N GLU A 27 -1.51 -1.68 5.68
CA GLU A 27 -1.35 -2.31 4.37
C GLU A 27 -1.34 -3.82 4.55
N TYR A 28 -1.93 -4.53 3.59
CA TYR A 28 -1.88 -5.99 3.62
C TYR A 28 -0.69 -6.47 2.81
N ILE A 29 0.11 -7.31 3.43
CA ILE A 29 1.21 -8.02 2.79
C ILE A 29 0.87 -9.50 2.69
N GLU A 30 1.26 -10.13 1.59
CA GLU A 30 1.18 -11.57 1.37
C GLU A 30 2.53 -12.20 1.66
N ILE A 31 2.50 -13.31 2.38
CA ILE A 31 3.68 -14.09 2.75
C ILE A 31 3.51 -15.48 2.17
N ASP A 32 4.41 -15.87 1.28
CA ASP A 32 4.49 -17.21 0.73
C ASP A 32 5.50 -18.05 1.53
N GLY A 33 5.16 -19.33 1.73
CA GLY A 33 5.98 -20.26 2.50
C GLY A 33 5.18 -21.47 2.96
N GLY A 34 5.38 -21.88 4.21
CA GLY A 34 4.61 -22.95 4.85
C GLY A 34 5.44 -24.13 5.32
N PRO A 35 4.79 -25.18 5.85
CA PRO A 35 3.34 -25.31 5.99
C PRO A 35 2.76 -24.39 7.07
N PHE A 36 1.70 -23.65 6.74
CA PHE A 36 0.98 -22.80 7.69
C PHE A 36 -0.28 -23.52 8.22
N PRO A 37 -0.52 -23.50 9.55
CA PRO A 37 -1.79 -23.96 10.13
C PRO A 37 -2.90 -22.94 9.86
N SER A 38 -4.15 -23.34 10.04
CA SER A 38 -5.30 -22.44 9.83
C SER A 38 -5.51 -21.41 10.96
N THR A 39 -4.85 -21.57 12.09
CA THR A 39 -5.01 -20.72 13.29
C THR A 39 -3.70 -20.54 14.03
N GLY A 40 -3.62 -19.54 14.93
CA GLY A 40 -2.46 -19.30 15.77
C GLY A 40 -1.28 -18.67 15.04
N ILE A 41 -1.50 -18.07 13.87
CA ILE A 41 -0.44 -17.45 13.08
C ILE A 41 -0.32 -15.97 13.45
N MET A 42 0.91 -15.53 13.67
CA MET A 42 1.23 -14.13 13.96
C MET A 42 2.41 -13.65 13.12
N CYS A 43 2.39 -12.38 12.76
CA CYS A 43 3.48 -11.67 12.11
C CYS A 43 4.11 -10.68 13.07
N MET A 44 5.43 -10.68 13.16
CA MET A 44 6.20 -9.74 13.96
C MET A 44 7.13 -8.94 13.05
N PHE A 45 7.04 -7.63 13.15
CA PHE A 45 7.93 -6.69 12.47
C PHE A 45 8.89 -6.09 13.50
N THR A 46 10.17 -6.03 13.17
CA THR A 46 11.15 -5.42 14.09
C THR A 46 10.78 -3.96 14.35
N GLY A 47 10.63 -3.60 15.63
CA GLY A 47 10.28 -2.25 16.06
C GLY A 47 8.79 -1.94 16.11
N ALA A 48 7.93 -2.96 15.96
CA ALA A 48 6.48 -2.83 16.06
C ALA A 48 5.87 -4.04 16.80
N ASP A 49 4.61 -3.90 17.24
CA ASP A 49 3.88 -4.97 17.88
C ASP A 49 3.53 -6.09 16.91
N ALA A 50 3.46 -7.31 17.42
CA ALA A 50 3.04 -8.47 16.63
C ALA A 50 1.55 -8.37 16.30
N VAL A 51 1.20 -8.77 15.07
CA VAL A 51 -0.17 -8.74 14.54
C VAL A 51 -0.63 -10.14 14.17
N ASN A 52 -1.93 -10.39 14.26
CA ASN A 52 -2.51 -11.64 13.79
C ASN A 52 -2.43 -11.75 12.27
N ALA A 53 -2.07 -12.93 11.79
CA ALA A 53 -2.13 -13.24 10.36
C ALA A 53 -3.48 -13.85 9.99
N SER A 54 -3.92 -13.60 8.77
CA SER A 54 -5.07 -14.26 8.15
C SER A 54 -4.58 -15.40 7.27
N TYR A 55 -5.13 -16.60 7.50
CA TYR A 55 -4.83 -17.79 6.72
C TYR A 55 -5.50 -17.73 5.34
N ILE A 56 -4.75 -17.96 4.28
CA ILE A 56 -5.27 -18.09 2.90
C ILE A 56 -5.17 -19.56 2.47
N SER A 57 -3.99 -20.16 2.64
CA SER A 57 -3.73 -21.57 2.33
C SER A 57 -2.56 -22.08 3.17
N SER A 58 -2.27 -23.38 3.11
CA SER A 58 -1.09 -23.95 3.78
C SER A 58 0.25 -23.37 3.29
N THR A 59 0.26 -22.67 2.17
CA THR A 59 1.45 -22.05 1.58
C THR A 59 1.38 -20.52 1.53
N ARG A 60 0.28 -19.90 1.97
CA ARG A 60 0.10 -18.45 1.91
C ARG A 60 -0.71 -17.92 3.07
N ILE A 61 -0.20 -16.85 3.67
CA ILE A 61 -0.88 -16.06 4.69
C ILE A 61 -0.82 -14.58 4.33
N THR A 62 -1.65 -13.77 4.97
CA THR A 62 -1.61 -12.30 4.85
C THR A 62 -1.57 -11.66 6.23
N CYS A 63 -0.83 -10.57 6.36
CA CYS A 63 -0.75 -9.76 7.57
C CYS A 63 -1.05 -8.31 7.26
N GLU A 64 -1.77 -7.66 8.17
CA GLU A 64 -1.88 -6.21 8.15
C GLU A 64 -0.62 -5.61 8.79
N THR A 65 0.02 -4.65 8.11
CA THR A 65 1.25 -4.05 8.60
C THR A 65 0.98 -3.13 9.79
N PRO A 66 1.71 -3.24 10.90
CA PRO A 66 1.59 -2.32 12.02
C PRO A 66 2.14 -0.94 11.66
N SER A 67 1.66 0.10 12.35
CA SER A 67 2.29 1.43 12.28
C SER A 67 3.61 1.43 13.05
N THR A 68 4.56 2.24 12.57
CA THR A 68 5.84 2.45 13.25
C THR A 68 6.23 3.92 13.22
N PRO A 69 6.88 4.46 14.26
CA PRO A 69 7.35 5.85 14.25
C PRO A 69 8.59 6.05 13.36
N THR A 70 9.26 4.97 12.95
CA THR A 70 10.52 5.01 12.22
C THR A 70 10.36 4.49 10.80
N THR A 71 11.16 5.03 9.89
CA THR A 71 11.35 4.53 8.53
C THR A 71 12.65 3.74 8.43
N GLY A 72 12.76 2.91 7.38
CA GLY A 72 13.96 2.12 7.13
C GLY A 72 13.72 0.62 7.13
N PRO A 73 14.80 -0.18 7.10
CA PRO A 73 14.71 -1.62 7.03
C PRO A 73 14.18 -2.24 8.33
N ALA A 74 13.34 -3.24 8.19
CA ALA A 74 12.82 -4.06 9.27
C ALA A 74 12.82 -5.53 8.85
N LEU A 75 12.77 -6.44 9.82
CA LEU A 75 12.66 -7.87 9.58
C LEU A 75 11.24 -8.33 9.95
N LEU A 76 10.62 -9.03 9.02
CA LEU A 76 9.36 -9.73 9.21
C LEU A 76 9.67 -11.17 9.62
N LYS A 77 9.07 -11.62 10.71
CA LYS A 77 9.10 -12.99 11.20
C LYS A 77 7.69 -13.51 11.39
N VAL A 78 7.51 -14.82 11.29
CA VAL A 78 6.20 -15.48 11.42
C VAL A 78 6.23 -16.47 12.59
N SER A 79 5.16 -16.48 13.38
CA SER A 79 4.87 -17.49 14.39
C SER A 79 3.66 -18.32 13.95
N ILE A 80 3.64 -19.60 14.29
CA ILE A 80 2.52 -20.52 14.07
C ILE A 80 1.97 -21.11 15.38
N ASP A 81 2.47 -20.65 16.51
CA ASP A 81 2.13 -21.14 17.86
C ASP A 81 1.60 -20.02 18.79
N GLY A 82 0.97 -19.01 18.21
CA GLY A 82 0.37 -17.90 18.96
C GLY A 82 1.37 -16.86 19.46
N GLY A 83 2.57 -16.78 18.86
CA GLY A 83 3.57 -15.77 19.20
C GLY A 83 4.66 -16.24 20.16
N PHE A 84 4.70 -17.53 20.51
CA PHE A 84 5.74 -18.05 21.40
C PHE A 84 7.10 -18.19 20.70
N HIS A 85 7.10 -18.65 19.46
CA HIS A 85 8.32 -18.79 18.65
C HIS A 85 8.12 -18.15 17.28
N TYR A 86 9.14 -17.42 16.81
CA TYR A 86 9.14 -16.75 15.52
C TYR A 86 10.23 -17.30 14.63
N VAL A 87 9.88 -17.61 13.40
CA VAL A 87 10.78 -18.15 12.37
C VAL A 87 10.84 -17.22 11.15
N GLY A 88 11.87 -17.41 10.34
CA GLY A 88 12.12 -16.60 9.16
C GLY A 88 12.69 -15.23 9.52
N ALA A 89 13.17 -14.53 8.50
CA ALA A 89 13.64 -13.15 8.59
C ALA A 89 13.59 -12.53 7.19
N LEU A 90 12.40 -12.12 6.74
CA LEU A 90 12.25 -11.46 5.46
C LEU A 90 12.48 -9.95 5.63
N ALA A 91 13.26 -9.38 4.74
CA ALA A 91 13.49 -7.94 4.72
C ALA A 91 12.24 -7.21 4.21
N VAL A 92 11.79 -6.22 4.95
CA VAL A 92 10.78 -5.24 4.55
C VAL A 92 11.34 -3.84 4.81
N THR A 93 10.86 -2.85 4.05
CA THR A 93 11.31 -1.46 4.23
C THR A 93 10.11 -0.57 4.51
N TYR A 94 10.15 0.11 5.64
CA TYR A 94 9.17 1.14 5.98
C TYR A 94 9.56 2.48 5.36
N HIS A 95 8.66 3.05 4.58
CA HIS A 95 8.80 4.37 3.97
C HIS A 95 7.93 5.40 4.67
N ALA A 96 8.34 6.67 4.56
CA ALA A 96 7.49 7.77 4.99
C ALA A 96 6.15 7.72 4.24
N THR A 97 5.07 7.97 4.95
CA THR A 97 3.74 8.04 4.33
C THR A 97 3.70 9.21 3.35
N PRO A 98 3.29 9.00 2.09
CA PRO A 98 3.17 10.08 1.13
C PRO A 98 2.23 11.18 1.61
N THR A 99 2.60 12.41 1.33
CA THR A 99 1.79 13.59 1.63
C THR A 99 1.49 14.33 0.35
N LEU A 100 0.22 14.64 0.12
CA LEU A 100 -0.23 15.41 -1.04
C LEU A 100 -0.36 16.88 -0.67
N PHE A 101 0.13 17.79 -1.53
CA PHE A 101 0.08 19.23 -1.29
C PHE A 101 -0.94 19.94 -2.19
N GLY A 102 -1.12 19.46 -3.43
CA GLY A 102 -2.04 20.07 -4.37
C GLY A 102 -1.79 19.71 -5.83
N LEU A 103 -2.47 20.39 -6.71
CA LEU A 103 -2.30 20.30 -8.16
C LEU A 103 -1.52 21.51 -8.66
N GLU A 104 -0.54 21.30 -9.53
CA GLU A 104 0.22 22.38 -10.17
C GLU A 104 -0.61 23.04 -11.27
N GLU A 105 -1.40 22.27 -12.03
CA GLU A 105 -2.34 22.76 -13.02
C GLU A 105 -3.77 22.51 -12.59
N ILE A 106 -4.58 23.59 -12.48
CA ILE A 106 -5.94 23.57 -11.94
C ILE A 106 -6.99 23.37 -13.05
N GLY A 107 -6.58 23.28 -14.32
CA GLY A 107 -7.50 23.17 -15.46
C GLY A 107 -7.15 22.02 -16.40
N ALA A 108 -8.17 21.29 -16.81
CA ALA A 108 -8.09 20.28 -17.85
C ALA A 108 -9.15 20.52 -18.92
N SER A 109 -8.91 20.00 -20.14
CA SER A 109 -9.90 20.02 -21.21
C SER A 109 -10.94 18.93 -21.01
N VAL A 110 -12.18 19.15 -21.44
CA VAL A 110 -13.24 18.12 -21.47
C VAL A 110 -12.87 16.92 -22.35
N ILE A 111 -11.97 17.10 -23.33
CA ILE A 111 -11.47 16.03 -24.19
C ILE A 111 -10.53 15.09 -23.42
N GLY A 112 -10.00 15.52 -22.26
CA GLY A 112 -9.03 14.78 -21.49
C GLY A 112 -7.62 14.81 -22.09
N GLY A 113 -6.77 13.87 -21.66
CA GLY A 113 -5.44 13.63 -22.24
C GLY A 113 -4.32 14.54 -21.73
N ARG A 114 -4.63 15.70 -21.13
CA ARG A 114 -3.59 16.57 -20.56
C ARG A 114 -3.09 16.00 -19.24
N PRO A 115 -1.77 15.88 -19.02
CA PRO A 115 -1.24 15.43 -17.76
C PRO A 115 -1.48 16.47 -16.66
N LEU A 116 -2.04 16.01 -15.56
CA LEU A 116 -2.16 16.76 -14.32
C LEU A 116 -0.97 16.43 -13.44
N LYS A 117 -0.33 17.44 -12.86
CA LYS A 117 0.76 17.25 -11.92
C LYS A 117 0.25 17.38 -10.49
N ILE A 118 0.28 16.28 -9.76
CA ILE A 118 -0.02 16.25 -8.33
C ILE A 118 1.30 16.45 -7.57
N LYS A 119 1.35 17.49 -6.78
CA LYS A 119 2.49 17.81 -5.93
C LYS A 119 2.34 17.21 -4.54
N GLY A 120 3.44 16.70 -4.03
CA GLY A 120 3.50 16.05 -2.72
C GLY A 120 4.92 15.78 -2.28
N ARG A 121 5.09 14.74 -1.50
CA ARG A 121 6.39 14.22 -1.06
C ARG A 121 6.28 12.74 -0.71
N GLY A 122 7.37 11.99 -0.88
CA GLY A 122 7.45 10.59 -0.52
C GLY A 122 6.92 9.68 -1.60
N PHE A 123 7.04 10.05 -2.88
CA PHE A 123 6.54 9.23 -3.99
C PHE A 123 7.60 8.27 -4.56
N ALA A 124 8.89 8.51 -4.26
CA ALA A 124 9.98 7.72 -4.84
C ALA A 124 9.82 6.22 -4.61
N TYR A 125 9.42 5.81 -3.39
CA TYR A 125 9.25 4.40 -3.06
C TYR A 125 8.15 3.70 -3.86
N LEU A 126 7.18 4.45 -4.42
CA LEU A 126 6.09 3.90 -5.22
C LEU A 126 6.58 3.23 -6.50
N ARG A 127 7.77 3.61 -6.98
CA ARG A 127 8.43 2.93 -8.11
C ARG A 127 8.94 1.55 -7.72
N GLU A 128 9.31 1.37 -6.47
CA GLU A 128 9.92 0.15 -5.93
C GLU A 128 8.87 -0.86 -5.44
N MET A 129 7.65 -0.40 -5.16
CA MET A 129 6.57 -1.26 -4.65
C MET A 129 6.12 -2.35 -5.63
N GLY A 130 6.36 -2.20 -6.93
CA GLY A 130 5.79 -3.09 -7.95
C GLY A 130 4.30 -2.83 -8.14
N ALA A 131 3.44 -3.75 -7.74
CA ALA A 131 1.99 -3.59 -7.79
C ALA A 131 1.39 -3.53 -6.37
N PRO A 132 0.33 -2.76 -6.15
CA PRO A 132 -0.42 -2.00 -7.14
C PRO A 132 0.17 -0.59 -7.37
N SER A 133 0.28 -0.22 -8.66
CA SER A 133 0.70 1.12 -9.06
C SER A 133 -0.25 2.20 -8.52
N PRO A 134 0.26 3.41 -8.23
CA PRO A 134 -0.58 4.52 -7.81
C PRO A 134 -1.61 4.84 -8.89
N ARG A 135 -2.80 5.27 -8.46
CA ARG A 135 -3.90 5.67 -9.35
C ARG A 135 -4.46 7.01 -8.90
N CYS A 136 -4.81 7.84 -9.87
CA CYS A 136 -5.57 9.06 -9.63
C CYS A 136 -7.05 8.77 -9.77
N ASP A 137 -7.79 9.06 -8.72
CA ASP A 137 -9.23 8.82 -8.62
C ASP A 137 -9.97 10.15 -8.80
N PHE A 138 -10.80 10.20 -9.82
CA PHE A 138 -11.62 11.38 -10.16
C PHE A 138 -13.07 11.24 -9.66
N GLY A 139 -13.34 10.22 -8.84
CA GLY A 139 -14.66 9.91 -8.31
C GLY A 139 -15.52 9.03 -9.23
N PHE A 140 -15.37 9.16 -10.54
CA PHE A 140 -16.09 8.37 -11.56
C PHE A 140 -15.14 7.41 -12.33
N ASP A 141 -13.84 7.73 -12.35
CA ASP A 141 -12.81 6.89 -12.98
C ASP A 141 -11.51 6.96 -12.19
N ALA A 142 -10.72 5.89 -12.25
CA ALA A 142 -9.41 5.81 -11.60
C ALA A 142 -8.34 5.42 -12.62
N ILE A 143 -7.47 6.36 -12.94
CA ILE A 143 -6.45 6.26 -13.98
C ILE A 143 -5.08 5.98 -13.35
N PRO A 144 -4.24 5.11 -13.95
CA PRO A 144 -2.88 4.91 -13.47
C PRO A 144 -2.11 6.22 -13.40
N ALA A 145 -1.40 6.44 -12.29
CA ALA A 145 -0.49 7.56 -12.11
C ALA A 145 0.94 7.12 -12.40
N VAL A 146 1.73 8.05 -12.94
CA VAL A 146 3.16 7.88 -13.17
C VAL A 146 3.92 8.69 -12.14
N VAL A 147 4.87 8.07 -11.45
CA VAL A 147 5.77 8.78 -10.54
C VAL A 147 6.87 9.45 -11.36
N GLU A 148 6.84 10.78 -11.47
CA GLU A 148 7.88 11.55 -12.15
C GLU A 148 9.13 11.63 -11.27
N ASP A 149 8.96 12.06 -10.01
CA ASP A 149 10.00 12.14 -8.99
C ASP A 149 9.40 11.97 -7.58
N ASP A 150 10.19 12.20 -6.51
CA ASP A 150 9.71 12.07 -5.12
C ASP A 150 8.61 13.07 -4.76
N SER A 151 8.45 14.13 -5.53
CA SER A 151 7.53 15.25 -5.25
C SER A 151 6.39 15.36 -6.25
N THR A 152 6.41 14.61 -7.35
CA THR A 152 5.50 14.79 -8.48
C THR A 152 4.93 13.46 -8.99
N LEU A 153 3.59 13.38 -9.02
CA LEU A 153 2.84 12.35 -9.73
C LEU A 153 2.16 12.95 -10.97
N LEU A 154 2.20 12.23 -12.06
CA LEU A 154 1.52 12.57 -13.31
C LEU A 154 0.26 11.73 -13.46
N CYS A 155 -0.87 12.36 -13.72
CA CYS A 155 -2.15 11.72 -13.99
C CYS A 155 -2.70 12.21 -15.31
N GLY A 156 -3.13 11.32 -16.20
CA GLY A 156 -3.92 11.73 -17.36
C GLY A 156 -5.31 12.24 -16.92
N ALA A 157 -5.73 13.39 -17.37
CA ALA A 157 -7.10 13.82 -17.14
C ALA A 157 -8.05 12.94 -17.97
N PRO A 158 -9.11 12.33 -17.38
CA PRO A 158 -10.11 11.59 -18.13
C PRO A 158 -10.98 12.54 -18.98
N PRO A 159 -11.51 12.08 -20.12
CA PRO A 159 -12.50 12.83 -20.84
C PRO A 159 -13.80 12.93 -20.04
N VAL A 160 -14.46 14.08 -20.09
CA VAL A 160 -15.75 14.31 -19.43
C VAL A 160 -16.73 14.96 -20.39
N THR A 161 -18.03 14.68 -20.21
CA THR A 161 -19.09 15.21 -21.09
C THR A 161 -19.38 16.68 -20.84
N HIS A 162 -19.15 17.14 -19.61
CA HIS A 162 -19.47 18.50 -19.19
C HIS A 162 -18.35 19.12 -18.37
N ALA A 163 -18.24 20.44 -18.42
CA ALA A 163 -17.30 21.19 -17.60
C ALA A 163 -17.79 21.24 -16.15
N HIS A 164 -17.08 20.59 -15.25
CA HIS A 164 -17.36 20.59 -13.82
C HIS A 164 -16.07 20.67 -13.02
N THR A 165 -16.21 20.97 -11.74
CA THR A 165 -15.13 20.81 -10.78
C THR A 165 -15.14 19.39 -10.23
N HIS A 166 -14.03 18.67 -10.39
CA HIS A 166 -13.84 17.33 -9.88
C HIS A 166 -12.82 17.34 -8.74
N LEU A 167 -13.09 16.54 -7.72
CA LEU A 167 -12.10 16.19 -6.71
C LEU A 167 -11.16 15.13 -7.29
N VAL A 168 -9.88 15.30 -7.05
CA VAL A 168 -8.87 14.32 -7.46
C VAL A 168 -8.20 13.79 -6.21
N ASP A 169 -8.21 12.49 -6.05
CA ASP A 169 -7.52 11.79 -4.97
C ASP A 169 -6.45 10.85 -5.52
N VAL A 170 -5.52 10.44 -4.70
CA VAL A 170 -4.53 9.42 -5.05
C VAL A 170 -4.81 8.15 -4.27
N ARG A 171 -4.94 7.03 -4.98
CA ARG A 171 -5.04 5.69 -4.40
C ARG A 171 -3.73 4.95 -4.53
N LEU A 172 -3.31 4.34 -3.42
CA LEU A 172 -2.19 3.42 -3.33
C LEU A 172 -2.74 2.09 -2.82
N GLY A 173 -2.92 1.14 -3.72
CA GLY A 173 -3.62 -0.09 -3.40
C GLY A 173 -5.05 0.18 -2.92
N ARG A 174 -5.37 -0.28 -1.72
CA ARG A 174 -6.68 -0.04 -1.09
C ARG A 174 -6.77 1.29 -0.35
N LYS A 175 -5.65 1.98 -0.12
CA LYS A 175 -5.62 3.26 0.60
C LYS A 175 -5.85 4.43 -0.32
N ARG A 176 -6.62 5.39 0.18
CA ARG A 176 -6.94 6.65 -0.47
C ARG A 176 -6.22 7.79 0.26
N TYR A 177 -5.51 8.60 -0.50
CA TYR A 177 -4.84 9.80 -0.02
C TYR A 177 -5.58 11.00 -0.59
N LEU A 178 -6.18 11.77 0.30
CA LEU A 178 -6.97 12.94 -0.06
C LEU A 178 -6.05 14.14 -0.31
N LEU A 179 -6.30 14.86 -1.39
CA LEU A 179 -5.75 16.18 -1.58
C LEU A 179 -6.38 17.17 -0.58
N PRO A 180 -5.65 18.21 -0.16
CA PRO A 180 -6.25 19.27 0.64
C PRO A 180 -7.53 19.79 -0.01
N SER A 181 -8.56 20.07 0.79
CA SER A 181 -9.90 20.46 0.31
C SER A 181 -9.93 21.74 -0.54
N SER A 182 -8.85 22.50 -0.55
CA SER A 182 -8.66 23.68 -1.42
C SER A 182 -8.24 23.33 -2.85
N THR A 183 -7.98 22.06 -3.16
CA THR A 183 -7.41 21.63 -4.44
C THR A 183 -8.49 20.96 -5.29
N ASN A 184 -9.30 21.77 -5.97
CA ASN A 184 -10.31 21.31 -6.90
C ASN A 184 -9.80 21.40 -8.33
N LEU A 185 -9.92 20.33 -9.11
CA LEU A 185 -9.68 20.36 -10.53
C LEU A 185 -10.89 20.96 -11.25
N THR A 186 -10.74 22.14 -11.86
CA THR A 186 -11.76 22.72 -12.72
C THR A 186 -11.53 22.28 -14.16
N VAL A 187 -12.44 21.49 -14.70
CA VAL A 187 -12.42 21.11 -16.11
C VAL A 187 -13.12 22.18 -16.92
N LYS A 188 -12.40 22.81 -17.85
CA LYS A 188 -12.93 23.83 -18.74
C LYS A 188 -13.19 23.27 -20.14
N ARG A 189 -14.28 23.72 -20.76
CA ARG A 189 -14.47 23.53 -22.18
C ARG A 189 -13.71 24.66 -22.90
N PHE A 190 -12.73 24.28 -23.70
CA PHE A 190 -12.12 25.21 -24.63
C PHE A 190 -12.97 25.17 -25.92
N GLU A 191 -13.54 26.28 -26.31
CA GLU A 191 -14.21 26.49 -27.61
C GLU A 191 -13.17 26.56 -28.72
#